data_2ca14eeb5003a4bc4a9a4c5381eff37c
#
_entry.id   2ca14eeb5003a4bc4a9a4c5381eff37c
#
_cell.length_a   1.000
_cell.length_b   1.000
_cell.length_c   1.000
_cell.angle_alpha   90.00
_cell.angle_beta   90.00
_cell.angle_gamma   90.00
#
_symmetry.space_group_name_H-M   'P 1'
#
loop_
_entity.id
_entity.type
_entity.pdbx_description
1 polymer ?
#
loop_
_entity_poly.entity_id
_entity_poly.type
_entity_poly.pdbx_seq_one_letter_code
_entity_poly.pdbx_strand_id
1 'polypeptide(L)'
;MAHPNSMTLIINTTIDPATQSEGVPSGFMPAEASQGEPVTRVPGQDVQDEDPPEVVETTSFVQAQDLLEENIDRLAQARNKPMKPVTVLIDGPSGAGKTWFAARLAEHMGWQTVHLDEFYPGWHGLQKGSEMVNSQVLRKMNPGFWRWDWNAHAPAEWFSLDGRDNLIVEGVGAISADNIAAAYKRGSVVTVMVTGPREARRTRALDRDEGYEDWFETWESQEAEHFANLLETDLKPDLLWQWQYTAS
;
A
#
# COMPACT_ATOMS: atom_id res chain seq x y z
N MET A 1 5.59 9.46 -25.19
CA MET A 1 4.77 8.63 -24.28
C MET A 1 3.34 9.13 -24.33
N ALA A 2 2.38 8.24 -24.58
CA ALA A 2 0.97 8.63 -24.52
C ALA A 2 0.60 8.94 -23.07
N HIS A 3 -0.07 10.06 -22.82
CA HIS A 3 -0.60 10.37 -21.50
C HIS A 3 -1.93 9.62 -21.26
N PRO A 4 -2.23 9.21 -20.02
CA PRO A 4 -3.54 8.64 -19.71
C PRO A 4 -4.65 9.63 -20.05
N ASN A 5 -5.75 9.14 -20.63
CA ASN A 5 -6.86 9.97 -21.09
C ASN A 5 -7.99 10.11 -20.06
N SER A 6 -8.04 9.23 -19.08
CA SER A 6 -8.93 9.37 -17.93
C SER A 6 -8.28 8.78 -16.68
N MET A 7 -8.63 9.35 -15.56
CA MET A 7 -8.17 8.92 -14.23
C MET A 7 -9.35 8.95 -13.29
N THR A 8 -9.45 7.93 -12.47
CA THR A 8 -10.47 7.82 -11.43
C THR A 8 -9.77 7.76 -10.09
N LEU A 9 -10.13 8.66 -9.19
CA LEU A 9 -9.75 8.62 -7.79
C LEU A 9 -10.95 8.12 -6.99
N ILE A 10 -10.78 7.04 -6.25
CA ILE A 10 -11.77 6.51 -5.32
C ILE A 10 -11.25 6.76 -3.91
N ILE A 11 -12.05 7.47 -3.12
CA ILE A 11 -11.75 7.83 -1.74
C ILE A 11 -12.68 7.00 -0.84
N ASN A 12 -12.11 6.06 -0.10
CA ASN A 12 -12.85 5.27 0.87
C ASN A 12 -12.93 6.06 2.19
N THR A 13 -14.09 6.66 2.47
CA THR A 13 -14.30 7.54 3.63
C THR A 13 -14.57 6.80 4.93
N THR A 14 -14.80 5.51 4.90
CA THR A 14 -15.36 4.68 5.97
C THR A 14 -14.34 4.02 6.91
N ILE A 15 -13.10 4.45 6.95
CA ILE A 15 -12.17 3.90 7.94
C ILE A 15 -12.14 4.80 9.18
N ASP A 16 -13.08 4.56 10.09
CA ASP A 16 -12.97 5.05 11.46
C ASP A 16 -11.82 4.31 12.15
N PRO A 17 -10.74 5.01 12.53
CA PRO A 17 -9.59 4.38 13.20
C PRO A 17 -9.95 3.76 14.56
N ALA A 18 -11.11 4.07 15.13
CA ALA A 18 -11.58 3.49 16.38
C ALA A 18 -12.09 2.05 16.24
N THR A 19 -12.57 1.65 15.06
CA THR A 19 -13.13 0.30 14.85
C THR A 19 -12.07 -0.78 14.55
N GLN A 20 -10.85 -0.40 14.18
CA GLN A 20 -9.77 -1.36 13.93
C GLN A 20 -8.98 -1.77 15.19
N SER A 21 -9.20 -1.14 16.35
CA SER A 21 -8.47 -1.46 17.59
C SER A 21 -9.08 -2.58 18.44
N GLU A 22 -10.27 -3.09 18.12
CA GLU A 22 -10.97 -4.10 18.94
C GLU A 22 -10.96 -5.54 18.38
N GLY A 23 -10.23 -5.82 17.32
CA GLY A 23 -10.31 -7.09 16.59
C GLY A 23 -9.05 -7.97 16.58
N VAL A 24 -8.26 -8.04 17.67
CA VAL A 24 -7.28 -9.13 17.83
C VAL A 24 -7.78 -10.07 18.92
N PRO A 25 -8.43 -11.21 18.60
CA PRO A 25 -8.78 -12.20 19.62
C PRO A 25 -7.51 -12.86 20.14
N SER A 26 -7.22 -12.64 21.42
CA SER A 26 -6.27 -13.45 22.17
C SER A 26 -6.85 -14.85 22.33
N GLY A 27 -6.15 -15.87 21.83
CA GLY A 27 -6.34 -17.24 22.25
C GLY A 27 -6.96 -18.17 21.21
N PHE A 28 -6.13 -18.78 20.39
CA PHE A 28 -6.49 -19.99 19.67
C PHE A 28 -6.13 -21.21 20.52
N MET A 29 -7.16 -21.83 21.10
CA MET A 29 -7.09 -23.21 21.56
C MET A 29 -8.07 -24.04 20.72
N PRO A 30 -7.67 -25.22 20.21
CA PRO A 30 -8.56 -26.05 19.40
C PRO A 30 -9.59 -26.73 20.29
N ALA A 31 -10.86 -26.52 19.98
CA ALA A 31 -11.97 -27.27 20.62
C ALA A 31 -12.62 -28.21 19.61
N GLU A 32 -12.86 -29.40 20.10
CA GLU A 32 -13.49 -30.55 19.45
C GLU A 32 -14.90 -30.26 18.92
N ALA A 33 -15.24 -31.01 17.87
CA ALA A 33 -16.55 -31.03 17.23
C ALA A 33 -17.68 -31.40 18.20
N SER A 34 -18.74 -30.59 18.24
CA SER A 34 -20.03 -31.01 18.74
C SER A 34 -21.15 -30.44 17.86
N GLN A 35 -22.15 -31.29 17.68
CA GLN A 35 -23.27 -31.24 16.76
C GLN A 35 -24.26 -30.11 17.07
N GLY A 36 -24.83 -29.61 16.01
CA GLY A 36 -25.88 -28.68 15.73
C GLY A 36 -27.00 -28.42 16.76
N GLU A 37 -27.29 -27.09 16.85
CA GLU A 37 -28.64 -26.57 17.12
C GLU A 37 -28.90 -25.32 16.25
N PRO A 38 -30.17 -25.00 15.91
CA PRO A 38 -30.49 -23.97 14.94
C PRO A 38 -30.27 -22.56 15.52
N VAL A 39 -29.50 -21.73 14.78
CA VAL A 39 -29.27 -20.35 15.14
C VAL A 39 -30.53 -19.52 15.02
N THR A 40 -31.05 -19.09 16.15
CA THR A 40 -32.12 -18.10 16.24
C THR A 40 -31.58 -16.74 15.84
N ARG A 41 -32.11 -16.12 14.79
CA ARG A 41 -31.81 -14.75 14.38
C ARG A 41 -32.17 -13.79 15.52
N VAL A 42 -31.18 -13.07 16.04
CA VAL A 42 -31.38 -11.91 16.90
C VAL A 42 -31.68 -10.70 16.02
N PRO A 43 -32.81 -10.00 16.18
CA PRO A 43 -33.09 -8.76 15.45
C PRO A 43 -32.33 -7.60 16.11
N GLY A 44 -31.60 -6.82 15.32
CA GLY A 44 -31.12 -5.50 15.73
C GLY A 44 -29.62 -5.42 15.93
N GLN A 45 -28.83 -5.59 14.87
CA GLN A 45 -27.63 -4.81 14.68
C GLN A 45 -27.88 -3.98 13.43
N ASP A 46 -28.07 -2.67 13.64
CA ASP A 46 -28.04 -1.69 12.58
C ASP A 46 -26.64 -1.81 11.93
N VAL A 47 -26.60 -2.38 10.73
CA VAL A 47 -25.48 -2.21 9.84
C VAL A 47 -25.47 -0.72 9.57
N GLN A 48 -24.52 0.01 10.15
CA GLN A 48 -24.30 1.39 9.78
C GLN A 48 -24.03 1.36 8.28
N ASP A 49 -24.93 2.01 7.52
CA ASP A 49 -24.73 2.22 6.09
C ASP A 49 -23.41 2.99 5.96
N GLU A 50 -22.37 2.28 5.54
CA GLU A 50 -21.09 2.92 5.21
C GLU A 50 -21.39 3.91 4.07
N ASP A 51 -21.02 5.16 4.24
CA ASP A 51 -21.14 6.15 3.17
C ASP A 51 -20.43 5.60 1.92
N PRO A 52 -21.07 5.67 0.75
CA PRO A 52 -20.45 5.18 -0.46
C PRO A 52 -19.13 5.93 -0.71
N PRO A 53 -18.11 5.27 -1.30
CA PRO A 53 -16.85 5.91 -1.59
C PRO A 53 -17.06 7.12 -2.50
N GLU A 54 -16.35 8.21 -2.23
CA GLU A 54 -16.32 9.36 -3.13
C GLU A 54 -15.54 8.98 -4.38
N VAL A 55 -16.13 9.18 -5.55
CA VAL A 55 -15.51 8.88 -6.85
C VAL A 55 -15.34 10.18 -7.62
N VAL A 56 -14.08 10.53 -7.93
CA VAL A 56 -13.74 11.70 -8.72
C VAL A 56 -13.09 11.25 -10.03
N GLU A 57 -13.69 11.67 -11.15
CA GLU A 57 -13.16 11.41 -12.49
C GLU A 57 -12.54 12.68 -13.07
N THR A 58 -11.38 12.57 -13.68
CA THR A 58 -10.70 13.68 -14.37
C THR A 58 -9.92 13.18 -15.58
N THR A 59 -9.75 14.06 -16.55
CA THR A 59 -8.86 13.85 -17.71
C THR A 59 -7.50 14.53 -17.52
N SER A 60 -7.34 15.30 -16.45
CA SER A 60 -6.10 16.00 -16.12
C SER A 60 -5.29 15.21 -15.09
N PHE A 61 -4.11 14.77 -15.50
CA PHE A 61 -3.16 14.10 -14.62
C PHE A 61 -2.75 14.97 -13.43
N VAL A 62 -2.52 16.25 -13.65
CA VAL A 62 -2.18 17.21 -12.60
C VAL A 62 -3.32 17.34 -11.59
N GLN A 63 -4.55 17.48 -12.07
CA GLN A 63 -5.71 17.57 -11.19
C GLN A 63 -5.93 16.29 -10.36
N ALA A 64 -5.76 15.13 -10.97
CA ALA A 64 -5.85 13.86 -10.23
C ALA A 64 -4.79 13.77 -9.12
N GLN A 65 -3.58 14.23 -9.42
CA GLN A 65 -2.50 14.26 -8.45
C GLN A 65 -2.77 15.25 -7.32
N ASP A 66 -3.17 16.48 -7.64
CA ASP A 66 -3.48 17.50 -6.64
C ASP A 66 -4.57 17.01 -5.67
N LEU A 67 -5.63 16.39 -6.21
CA LEU A 67 -6.70 15.78 -5.41
C LEU A 67 -6.19 14.65 -4.51
N LEU A 68 -5.26 13.82 -5.01
CA LEU A 68 -4.69 12.73 -4.23
C LEU A 68 -3.82 13.26 -3.09
N GLU A 69 -2.96 14.25 -3.36
CA GLU A 69 -2.13 14.92 -2.34
C GLU A 69 -3.00 15.60 -1.27
N GLU A 70 -4.04 16.34 -1.67
CA GLU A 70 -4.98 16.98 -0.74
C GLU A 70 -5.71 15.97 0.16
N ASN A 71 -6.13 14.82 -0.40
CA ASN A 71 -6.78 13.79 0.39
C ASN A 71 -5.82 13.07 1.34
N ILE A 72 -4.57 12.84 0.95
CA ILE A 72 -3.55 12.31 1.85
C ILE A 72 -3.32 13.28 3.01
N ASP A 73 -3.18 14.57 2.74
CA ASP A 73 -3.03 15.61 3.76
C ASP A 73 -4.20 15.61 4.72
N ARG A 74 -5.42 15.60 4.20
CA ARG A 74 -6.66 15.56 4.99
C ARG A 74 -6.72 14.33 5.90
N LEU A 75 -6.45 13.13 5.36
CA LEU A 75 -6.47 11.90 6.12
C LEU A 75 -5.33 11.85 7.15
N ALA A 76 -4.13 12.29 6.78
CA ALA A 76 -3.00 12.38 7.68
C ALA A 76 -3.29 13.31 8.85
N GLN A 77 -3.88 14.48 8.60
CA GLN A 77 -4.26 15.43 9.65
C GLN A 77 -5.40 14.89 10.53
N ALA A 78 -6.44 14.30 9.95
CA ALA A 78 -7.55 13.72 10.70
C ALA A 78 -7.10 12.57 11.63
N ARG A 79 -6.13 11.77 11.19
CA ARG A 79 -5.58 10.63 11.95
C ARG A 79 -4.37 10.97 12.80
N ASN A 80 -3.85 12.19 12.67
CA ASN A 80 -2.62 12.58 13.36
C ASN A 80 -2.82 12.61 14.88
N LYS A 81 -2.17 11.67 15.57
CA LYS A 81 -2.07 11.70 17.02
C LYS A 81 -0.97 12.68 17.40
N PRO A 82 -1.17 13.57 18.36
CA PRO A 82 -0.16 14.54 18.77
C PRO A 82 1.20 13.86 19.00
N MET A 83 2.25 14.39 18.38
CA MET A 83 3.63 13.91 18.48
C MET A 83 3.88 12.47 17.96
N LYS A 84 3.00 11.94 17.11
CA LYS A 84 3.18 10.64 16.47
C LYS A 84 3.40 10.82 14.98
N PRO A 85 4.31 10.04 14.36
CA PRO A 85 4.54 10.12 12.92
C PRO A 85 3.38 9.59 12.10
N VAL A 86 3.30 10.06 10.87
CA VAL A 86 2.41 9.55 9.82
C VAL A 86 3.22 8.65 8.89
N THR A 87 2.64 7.55 8.46
CA THR A 87 3.19 6.68 7.43
C THR A 87 2.21 6.60 6.27
N VAL A 88 2.66 6.93 5.06
CA VAL A 88 1.91 6.69 3.83
C VAL A 88 2.46 5.42 3.18
N LEU A 89 1.60 4.42 2.97
CA LEU A 89 1.92 3.18 2.26
C LEU A 89 1.36 3.27 0.85
N ILE A 90 2.22 3.22 -0.17
CA ILE A 90 1.83 3.33 -1.57
C ILE A 90 2.12 1.99 -2.26
N ASP A 91 1.07 1.29 -2.68
CA ASP A 91 1.16 -0.01 -3.33
C ASP A 91 0.56 0.03 -4.74
N GLY A 92 0.73 -1.02 -5.47
CA GLY A 92 0.21 -1.21 -6.82
C GLY A 92 1.21 -1.94 -7.72
N PRO A 93 0.78 -2.49 -8.84
CA PRO A 93 1.64 -3.31 -9.68
C PRO A 93 2.76 -2.50 -10.37
N SER A 94 3.76 -3.19 -10.86
CA SER A 94 4.88 -2.61 -11.62
C SER A 94 4.39 -1.78 -12.80
N GLY A 95 5.08 -0.67 -13.07
CA GLY A 95 4.71 0.27 -14.12
C GLY A 95 3.48 1.14 -13.84
N ALA A 96 2.84 1.02 -12.67
CA ALA A 96 1.67 1.83 -12.29
C ALA A 96 2.01 3.30 -12.02
N GLY A 97 3.26 3.64 -11.70
CA GLY A 97 3.70 5.03 -11.45
C GLY A 97 3.84 5.37 -9.97
N LYS A 98 3.87 4.40 -9.08
CA LYS A 98 4.06 4.58 -7.63
C LYS A 98 5.25 5.47 -7.29
N THR A 99 6.43 5.14 -7.80
CA THR A 99 7.69 5.86 -7.53
C THR A 99 7.62 7.32 -7.96
N TRP A 100 7.02 7.58 -9.13
CA TRP A 100 6.83 8.94 -9.59
C TRP A 100 5.88 9.72 -8.65
N PHE A 101 4.78 9.11 -8.24
CA PHE A 101 3.84 9.70 -7.32
C PHE A 101 4.44 9.91 -5.93
N ALA A 102 5.17 8.92 -5.40
CA ALA A 102 5.86 9.02 -4.11
C ALA A 102 6.89 10.16 -4.08
N ALA A 103 7.64 10.34 -5.18
CA ALA A 103 8.62 11.43 -5.28
C ALA A 103 7.96 12.82 -5.21
N ARG A 104 6.82 12.99 -5.88
CA ARG A 104 6.09 14.26 -5.83
C ARG A 104 5.48 14.51 -4.45
N LEU A 105 4.89 13.48 -3.86
CA LEU A 105 4.35 13.56 -2.51
C LEU A 105 5.47 13.90 -1.50
N ALA A 106 6.66 13.31 -1.65
CA ALA A 106 7.81 13.60 -0.82
C ALA A 106 8.27 15.05 -0.94
N GLU A 107 8.29 15.59 -2.18
CA GLU A 107 8.60 17.00 -2.43
C GLU A 107 7.57 17.93 -1.77
N HIS A 108 6.27 17.62 -1.93
CA HIS A 108 5.18 18.40 -1.34
C HIS A 108 5.22 18.41 0.19
N MET A 109 5.40 17.23 0.81
CA MET A 109 5.34 17.07 2.26
C MET A 109 6.67 17.28 2.98
N GLY A 110 7.79 17.24 2.28
CA GLY A 110 9.13 17.25 2.88
C GLY A 110 9.44 15.95 3.65
N TRP A 111 8.86 14.81 3.26
CA TRP A 111 9.01 13.53 3.94
C TRP A 111 9.99 12.61 3.23
N GLN A 112 10.60 11.72 4.00
CA GLN A 112 11.50 10.70 3.46
C GLN A 112 10.70 9.58 2.79
N THR A 113 11.19 9.11 1.63
CA THR A 113 10.65 7.95 0.94
C THR A 113 11.54 6.72 1.14
N VAL A 114 10.91 5.57 1.33
CA VAL A 114 11.52 4.24 1.35
C VAL A 114 10.96 3.47 0.15
N HIS A 115 11.85 3.03 -0.73
CA HIS A 115 11.51 2.26 -1.92
C HIS A 115 11.76 0.77 -1.67
N LEU A 116 10.75 -0.08 -1.84
CA LEU A 116 10.89 -1.52 -1.65
C LEU A 116 11.89 -2.13 -2.66
N ASP A 117 12.01 -1.53 -3.84
CA ASP A 117 12.98 -1.94 -4.88
C ASP A 117 14.44 -1.89 -4.38
N GLU A 118 14.73 -1.10 -3.33
CA GLU A 118 16.05 -1.03 -2.72
C GLU A 118 16.38 -2.26 -1.85
N PHE A 119 15.40 -3.09 -1.47
CA PHE A 119 15.64 -4.19 -0.52
C PHE A 119 14.89 -5.50 -0.80
N TYR A 120 14.21 -5.67 -1.92
CA TYR A 120 13.74 -7.01 -2.29
C TYR A 120 14.94 -7.96 -2.41
N PRO A 121 14.93 -9.13 -1.74
CA PRO A 121 16.01 -10.10 -1.85
C PRO A 121 15.93 -10.91 -3.16
N GLY A 122 16.23 -10.22 -4.28
CA GLY A 122 16.20 -10.78 -5.62
C GLY A 122 14.79 -10.85 -6.24
N TRP A 123 14.72 -11.39 -7.44
CA TRP A 123 13.52 -11.43 -8.27
C TRP A 123 12.36 -12.31 -7.74
N HIS A 124 12.61 -13.16 -6.76
CA HIS A 124 11.59 -13.96 -6.05
C HIS A 124 11.26 -13.40 -4.67
N GLY A 125 11.67 -12.19 -4.39
CA GLY A 125 11.71 -11.61 -3.06
C GLY A 125 10.53 -10.71 -2.70
N LEU A 126 9.44 -10.63 -3.47
CA LEU A 126 8.35 -9.70 -3.23
C LEU A 126 7.74 -9.88 -1.84
N GLN A 127 7.31 -11.08 -1.50
CA GLN A 127 6.72 -11.37 -0.19
C GLN A 127 7.71 -11.05 0.94
N LYS A 128 8.98 -11.44 0.76
CA LYS A 128 10.01 -11.17 1.77
C LYS A 128 10.27 -9.68 1.95
N GLY A 129 10.31 -8.90 0.87
CA GLY A 129 10.40 -7.44 0.93
C GLY A 129 9.18 -6.83 1.65
N SER A 130 7.97 -7.30 1.36
CA SER A 130 6.77 -6.88 2.09
C SER A 130 6.89 -7.15 3.60
N GLU A 131 7.34 -8.34 4.02
CA GLU A 131 7.60 -8.67 5.43
C GLU A 131 8.68 -7.79 6.06
N MET A 132 9.67 -7.35 5.29
CA MET A 132 10.72 -6.44 5.79
C MET A 132 10.17 -5.05 6.08
N VAL A 133 9.08 -4.61 5.47
CA VAL A 133 8.43 -3.33 5.80
C VAL A 133 8.04 -3.30 7.28
N ASN A 134 7.28 -4.30 7.76
CA ASN A 134 6.87 -4.32 9.16
C ASN A 134 8.00 -4.68 10.13
N SER A 135 8.87 -5.63 9.75
CA SER A 135 9.89 -6.19 10.65
C SER A 135 11.17 -5.36 10.75
N GLN A 136 11.45 -4.50 9.75
CA GLN A 136 12.67 -3.69 9.69
C GLN A 136 12.38 -2.20 9.51
N VAL A 137 11.64 -1.79 8.48
CA VAL A 137 11.39 -0.38 8.15
C VAL A 137 10.54 0.30 9.23
N LEU A 138 9.44 -0.33 9.64
CA LEU A 138 8.46 0.24 10.58
C LEU A 138 8.66 -0.21 12.03
N ARG A 139 9.71 -0.98 12.31
CA ARG A 139 9.96 -1.43 13.69
C ARG A 139 10.32 -0.27 14.61
N LYS A 140 10.01 -0.43 15.90
CA LYS A 140 10.20 0.62 16.92
C LYS A 140 11.67 0.91 17.25
N MET A 141 12.50 -0.13 17.25
CA MET A 141 13.93 -0.05 17.66
C MET A 141 14.82 -0.21 16.44
N ASN A 142 15.72 0.76 16.21
CA ASN A 142 16.65 0.79 15.09
C ASN A 142 15.95 0.51 13.74
N PRO A 143 14.93 1.30 13.34
CA PRO A 143 14.28 1.13 12.05
C PRO A 143 15.27 1.35 10.91
N GLY A 144 15.06 0.64 9.81
CA GLY A 144 15.94 0.71 8.64
C GLY A 144 15.83 -0.56 7.83
N PHE A 145 16.69 -0.71 6.84
CA PHE A 145 16.74 -1.89 5.99
C PHE A 145 18.15 -2.09 5.42
N TRP A 146 18.45 -3.33 5.02
CA TRP A 146 19.63 -3.63 4.22
C TRP A 146 19.29 -3.40 2.76
N ARG A 147 20.01 -2.51 2.09
CA ARG A 147 19.91 -2.37 0.65
C ARG A 147 20.34 -3.66 -0.03
N TRP A 148 19.68 -4.00 -1.12
CA TRP A 148 20.01 -5.17 -1.93
C TRP A 148 20.93 -4.78 -3.08
N ASP A 149 22.07 -5.44 -3.20
CA ASP A 149 22.92 -5.35 -4.38
C ASP A 149 22.43 -6.34 -5.44
N TRP A 150 21.79 -5.83 -6.47
CA TRP A 150 21.25 -6.63 -7.56
C TRP A 150 22.31 -7.34 -8.39
N ASN A 151 23.56 -6.81 -8.45
CA ASN A 151 24.69 -7.44 -9.15
C ASN A 151 25.34 -8.55 -8.32
N ALA A 152 25.54 -8.29 -7.04
CA ALA A 152 26.13 -9.25 -6.12
C ALA A 152 25.12 -10.28 -5.60
N HIS A 153 23.81 -10.09 -5.82
CA HIS A 153 22.71 -10.89 -5.27
C HIS A 153 22.82 -11.07 -3.74
N ALA A 154 23.12 -9.98 -3.03
CA ALA A 154 23.37 -10.01 -1.59
C ALA A 154 22.95 -8.69 -0.92
N PRO A 155 22.70 -8.71 0.42
CA PRO A 155 22.57 -7.49 1.19
C PRO A 155 23.89 -6.68 1.13
N ALA A 156 23.79 -5.35 0.92
CA ALA A 156 24.92 -4.44 0.82
C ALA A 156 25.10 -3.62 2.10
N GLU A 157 24.50 -2.44 2.18
CA GLU A 157 24.65 -1.52 3.30
C GLU A 157 23.36 -1.38 4.10
N TRP A 158 23.50 -1.07 5.39
CA TRP A 158 22.36 -0.76 6.25
C TRP A 158 21.94 0.70 6.09
N PHE A 159 20.70 0.93 5.72
CA PHE A 159 20.09 2.26 5.67
C PHE A 159 19.27 2.49 6.93
N SER A 160 19.69 3.42 7.78
CA SER A 160 19.00 3.75 9.04
C SER A 160 17.89 4.77 8.82
N LEU A 161 16.78 4.58 9.52
CA LEU A 161 15.65 5.50 9.55
C LEU A 161 15.46 6.07 10.96
N ASP A 162 14.87 7.27 11.08
CA ASP A 162 14.40 7.77 12.37
C ASP A 162 12.95 7.29 12.60
N GLY A 163 12.73 6.58 13.68
CA GLY A 163 11.39 6.07 14.03
C GLY A 163 10.37 7.17 14.37
N ARG A 164 10.79 8.42 14.47
CA ARG A 164 9.94 9.59 14.76
C ARG A 164 9.53 10.37 13.51
N ASP A 165 10.20 10.14 12.40
CA ASP A 165 9.93 10.86 11.15
C ASP A 165 8.68 10.33 10.46
N ASN A 166 7.97 11.22 9.77
CA ASN A 166 6.97 10.82 8.81
C ASN A 166 7.64 10.10 7.63
N LEU A 167 7.00 9.06 7.12
CA LEU A 167 7.54 8.25 6.04
C LEU A 167 6.52 8.01 4.93
N ILE A 168 7.04 7.99 3.70
CA ILE A 168 6.37 7.40 2.55
C ILE A 168 7.08 6.07 2.28
N VAL A 169 6.35 4.97 2.25
CA VAL A 169 6.87 3.63 1.92
C VAL A 169 6.18 3.17 0.65
N GLU A 170 6.93 2.99 -0.43
CA GLU A 170 6.35 2.65 -1.72
C GLU A 170 6.99 1.42 -2.36
N GLY A 171 6.16 0.65 -3.05
CA GLY A 171 6.55 -0.55 -3.78
C GLY A 171 5.45 -1.60 -3.73
N VAL A 172 5.57 -2.62 -4.56
CA VAL A 172 4.64 -3.76 -4.53
C VAL A 172 4.79 -4.50 -3.20
N GLY A 173 3.72 -4.70 -2.46
CA GLY A 173 3.77 -5.30 -1.13
C GLY A 173 3.93 -4.30 0.01
N ALA A 174 3.89 -2.99 -0.26
CA ALA A 174 3.89 -1.97 0.80
C ALA A 174 2.64 -2.07 1.68
N ILE A 175 1.48 -2.40 1.10
CA ILE A 175 0.22 -2.60 1.81
C ILE A 175 0.05 -4.08 2.15
N SER A 176 -0.02 -4.39 3.43
CA SER A 176 -0.46 -5.67 3.98
C SER A 176 -1.04 -5.43 5.37
N ALA A 177 -1.80 -6.39 5.90
CA ALA A 177 -2.36 -6.27 7.25
C ALA A 177 -1.26 -6.02 8.30
N ASP A 178 -0.14 -6.73 8.20
CA ASP A 178 0.98 -6.60 9.13
C ASP A 178 1.70 -5.24 8.99
N ASN A 179 1.86 -4.74 7.76
CA ASN A 179 2.48 -3.44 7.50
C ASN A 179 1.62 -2.30 8.02
N ILE A 180 0.30 -2.36 7.81
CA ILE A 180 -0.67 -1.41 8.36
C ILE A 180 -0.63 -1.46 9.89
N ALA A 181 -0.66 -2.64 10.50
CA ALA A 181 -0.59 -2.79 11.95
C ALA A 181 0.73 -2.23 12.54
N ALA A 182 1.86 -2.42 11.83
CA ALA A 182 3.14 -1.84 12.23
C ALA A 182 3.14 -0.31 12.13
N ALA A 183 2.58 0.25 11.06
CA ALA A 183 2.43 1.69 10.87
C ALA A 183 1.54 2.31 11.97
N TYR A 184 0.41 1.68 12.32
CA TYR A 184 -0.44 2.13 13.44
C TYR A 184 0.26 2.10 14.80
N LYS A 185 1.17 1.14 15.03
CA LYS A 185 1.99 1.12 16.27
C LYS A 185 2.97 2.30 16.33
N ARG A 186 3.43 2.80 15.17
CA ARG A 186 4.25 4.03 15.09
C ARG A 186 3.39 5.28 15.31
N GLY A 187 2.25 5.38 14.63
CA GLY A 187 1.42 6.57 14.63
C GLY A 187 0.15 6.41 13.80
N SER A 188 0.01 7.25 12.80
CA SER A 188 -1.09 7.21 11.84
C SER A 188 -0.63 6.59 10.52
N VAL A 189 -1.56 5.99 9.79
CA VAL A 189 -1.28 5.41 8.47
C VAL A 189 -2.32 5.90 7.45
N VAL A 190 -1.86 6.13 6.22
CA VAL A 190 -2.68 6.35 5.04
C VAL A 190 -2.23 5.35 3.98
N THR A 191 -3.17 4.66 3.36
CA THR A 191 -2.89 3.66 2.32
C THR A 191 -3.36 4.13 0.96
N VAL A 192 -2.50 4.01 -0.05
CA VAL A 192 -2.76 4.44 -1.42
C VAL A 192 -2.47 3.30 -2.38
N MET A 193 -3.45 2.91 -3.18
CA MET A 193 -3.27 1.96 -4.28
C MET A 193 -3.21 2.73 -5.60
N VAL A 194 -2.17 2.49 -6.39
CA VAL A 194 -1.99 3.07 -7.72
C VAL A 194 -2.09 1.96 -8.77
N THR A 195 -2.99 2.09 -9.74
CA THR A 195 -3.17 1.06 -10.78
C THR A 195 -3.47 1.64 -12.16
N GLY A 196 -3.38 0.79 -13.17
CA GLY A 196 -3.69 1.14 -14.55
C GLY A 196 -3.68 -0.09 -15.46
N PRO A 197 -4.00 0.04 -16.75
CA PRO A 197 -4.09 -1.07 -17.68
C PRO A 197 -2.78 -1.85 -17.78
N ARG A 198 -2.87 -3.20 -17.70
CA ARG A 198 -1.73 -4.12 -17.70
C ARG A 198 -0.73 -3.85 -18.81
N GLU A 199 -1.20 -3.76 -20.07
CA GLU A 199 -0.31 -3.57 -21.23
C GLU A 199 0.47 -2.25 -21.16
N ALA A 200 -0.19 -1.18 -20.73
CA ALA A 200 0.47 0.11 -20.57
C ALA A 200 1.50 0.10 -19.41
N ARG A 201 1.20 -0.60 -18.32
CA ARG A 201 2.13 -0.78 -17.19
C ARG A 201 3.34 -1.62 -17.61
N ARG A 202 3.08 -2.73 -18.34
CA ARG A 202 4.14 -3.59 -18.89
C ARG A 202 5.10 -2.80 -19.77
N THR A 203 4.58 -2.04 -20.71
CA THR A 203 5.41 -1.20 -21.59
C THR A 203 6.29 -0.26 -20.78
N ARG A 204 5.71 0.46 -19.80
CA ARG A 204 6.47 1.39 -18.95
C ARG A 204 7.54 0.71 -18.10
N ALA A 205 7.24 -0.48 -17.56
CA ALA A 205 8.18 -1.23 -16.74
C ALA A 205 9.37 -1.71 -17.57
N LEU A 206 9.12 -2.25 -18.78
CA LEU A 206 10.17 -2.73 -19.67
C LEU A 206 11.01 -1.59 -20.29
N ASP A 207 10.39 -0.44 -20.57
CA ASP A 207 11.12 0.74 -21.07
C ASP A 207 12.03 1.37 -20.01
N ARG A 208 11.71 1.18 -18.73
CA ARG A 208 12.48 1.77 -17.60
C ARG A 208 13.71 0.95 -17.26
N ASP A 209 13.58 -0.37 -17.20
CA ASP A 209 14.59 -1.25 -16.61
C ASP A 209 15.10 -2.24 -17.66
N GLU A 210 16.36 -2.10 -18.09
CA GLU A 210 17.03 -3.01 -19.03
C GLU A 210 17.14 -4.41 -18.41
N GLY A 211 16.75 -5.44 -19.17
CA GLY A 211 16.77 -6.85 -18.72
C GLY A 211 15.58 -7.25 -17.85
N TYR A 212 14.63 -6.34 -17.58
CA TYR A 212 13.44 -6.69 -16.79
C TYR A 212 12.50 -7.64 -17.55
N GLU A 213 12.58 -7.70 -18.90
CA GLU A 213 11.79 -8.61 -19.73
C GLU A 213 11.96 -10.09 -19.32
N ASP A 214 13.16 -10.50 -18.91
CA ASP A 214 13.46 -11.87 -18.45
C ASP A 214 12.76 -12.24 -17.15
N TRP A 215 12.38 -11.25 -16.35
CA TRP A 215 11.82 -11.42 -15.01
C TRP A 215 10.38 -10.95 -14.88
N PHE A 216 9.86 -10.27 -15.89
CA PHE A 216 8.54 -9.64 -15.82
C PHE A 216 7.43 -10.62 -15.44
N GLU A 217 7.36 -11.79 -16.09
CA GLU A 217 6.31 -12.80 -15.79
C GLU A 217 6.46 -13.40 -14.39
N THR A 218 7.71 -13.64 -13.96
CA THR A 218 8.00 -14.13 -12.60
C THR A 218 7.56 -13.12 -11.55
N TRP A 219 7.85 -11.84 -11.78
CA TRP A 219 7.47 -10.76 -10.88
C TRP A 219 5.96 -10.54 -10.89
N GLU A 220 5.33 -10.48 -12.05
CA GLU A 220 3.89 -10.33 -12.21
C GLU A 220 3.09 -11.46 -11.52
N SER A 221 3.61 -12.69 -11.51
CA SER A 221 3.00 -13.80 -10.78
C SER A 221 2.97 -13.55 -9.27
N GLN A 222 4.06 -13.02 -8.69
CA GLN A 222 4.11 -12.66 -7.28
C GLN A 222 3.21 -11.46 -6.97
N GLU A 223 3.12 -10.48 -7.87
CA GLU A 223 2.17 -9.37 -7.75
C GLU A 223 0.73 -9.90 -7.72
N ALA A 224 0.38 -10.83 -8.61
CA ALA A 224 -0.96 -11.41 -8.64
C ALA A 224 -1.31 -12.14 -7.34
N GLU A 225 -0.37 -12.89 -6.76
CA GLU A 225 -0.54 -13.55 -5.46
C GLU A 225 -0.72 -12.52 -4.35
N HIS A 226 0.09 -11.47 -4.32
CA HIS A 226 -0.02 -10.39 -3.34
C HIS A 226 -1.39 -9.72 -3.39
N PHE A 227 -1.85 -9.31 -4.58
CA PHE A 227 -3.15 -8.65 -4.72
C PHE A 227 -4.33 -9.59 -4.46
N ALA A 228 -4.22 -10.89 -4.78
CA ALA A 228 -5.22 -11.87 -4.40
C ALA A 228 -5.37 -11.96 -2.87
N ASN A 229 -4.27 -11.99 -2.14
CA ASN A 229 -4.26 -12.00 -0.67
C ASN A 229 -4.90 -10.72 -0.08
N LEU A 230 -4.68 -9.55 -0.69
CA LEU A 230 -5.35 -8.31 -0.25
C LEU A 230 -6.88 -8.40 -0.44
N LEU A 231 -7.33 -8.96 -1.57
CA LEU A 231 -8.77 -9.15 -1.83
C LEU A 231 -9.40 -10.17 -0.86
N GLU A 232 -8.71 -11.26 -0.55
CA GLU A 232 -9.20 -12.26 0.41
C GLU A 232 -9.35 -11.71 1.82
N THR A 233 -8.51 -10.75 2.20
CA THR A 233 -8.57 -10.10 3.53
C THR A 233 -9.54 -8.93 3.57
N ASP A 234 -10.27 -8.64 2.48
CA ASP A 234 -11.14 -7.46 2.32
C ASP A 234 -10.46 -6.13 2.71
N LEU A 235 -9.14 -6.07 2.50
CA LEU A 235 -8.35 -4.92 2.84
C LEU A 235 -8.49 -3.86 1.74
N LYS A 236 -9.26 -2.80 2.03
CA LYS A 236 -9.48 -1.68 1.12
C LYS A 236 -8.47 -0.58 1.42
N PRO A 237 -7.74 -0.05 0.41
CA PRO A 237 -6.91 1.13 0.60
C PRO A 237 -7.78 2.35 0.88
N ASP A 238 -7.24 3.33 1.62
CA ASP A 238 -7.94 4.61 1.84
C ASP A 238 -8.18 5.35 0.52
N LEU A 239 -7.21 5.30 -0.38
CA LEU A 239 -7.24 5.94 -1.68
C LEU A 239 -6.88 4.95 -2.78
N LEU A 240 -7.68 4.90 -3.83
CA LEU A 240 -7.37 4.15 -5.06
C LEU A 240 -7.26 5.12 -6.22
N TRP A 241 -6.07 5.24 -6.79
CA TRP A 241 -5.84 5.99 -8.02
C TRP A 241 -5.71 5.04 -9.21
N GLN A 242 -6.72 5.07 -10.07
CA GLN A 242 -6.78 4.28 -11.29
C GLN A 242 -6.69 5.17 -12.52
N TRP A 243 -5.72 4.92 -13.38
CA TRP A 243 -5.62 5.61 -14.66
C TRP A 243 -5.89 4.66 -15.83
N GLN A 244 -6.43 5.21 -16.93
CA GLN A 244 -6.79 4.45 -18.12
C GLN A 244 -6.40 5.22 -19.38
N TYR A 245 -6.21 4.49 -20.48
CA TYR A 245 -6.21 5.06 -21.82
C TYR A 245 -7.58 4.83 -22.44
N THR A 246 -8.23 5.88 -22.92
CA THR A 246 -9.34 5.69 -23.82
C THR A 246 -8.77 5.35 -25.19
N ALA A 247 -9.21 4.26 -25.80
CA ALA A 247 -8.89 3.95 -27.19
C ALA A 247 -9.38 5.13 -28.04
N SER A 248 -8.45 5.78 -28.74
CA SER A 248 -8.75 6.80 -29.76
C SER A 248 -9.31 6.15 -31.02
#